data_92e8fb7e7249c0f3cd2e78eb8fb4f08c
#
_entry.id   92e8fb7e7249c0f3cd2e78eb8fb4f08c
#
_cell.length_a   1.000
_cell.length_b   1.000
_cell.length_c   1.000
_cell.angle_alpha   90.00
_cell.angle_beta   90.00
_cell.angle_gamma   90.00
#
_symmetry.space_group_name_H-M   'P 1'
#
loop_
_entity.id
_entity.type
_entity.pdbx_description
1 polymer ?
#
loop_
_entity_poly.entity_id
_entity_poly.type
_entity_poly.pdbx_seq_one_letter_code
_entity_poly.pdbx_strand_id
1 'polypeptide(L)'
;MARTKTLLILVWIAQIVIALIFLQSLFFKFAGAEEAIYIFSTIGIEPLGRYLIGVAELIIAILLFVPRTAKYGAIGSLLIVLPAIFFHLTILGIEVQGDNGLLFGLAILVALLSFFVAWARFKRL
;
A
#
# COMPACT_ATOMS: atom_id res chain seq x y z
N MET A 1 -17.04 22.44 11.62
CA MET A 1 -18.29 21.83 11.14
C MET A 1 -18.28 20.33 11.35
N ALA A 2 -19.43 19.76 11.71
CA ALA A 2 -19.53 18.32 11.96
C ALA A 2 -19.11 17.47 10.75
N ARG A 3 -19.50 17.86 9.54
CA ARG A 3 -19.12 17.17 8.30
C ARG A 3 -17.61 17.13 8.12
N THR A 4 -16.95 18.28 8.32
CA THR A 4 -15.51 18.38 8.15
C THR A 4 -14.77 17.53 9.19
N LYS A 5 -15.25 17.53 10.42
CA LYS A 5 -14.68 16.71 11.49
C LYS A 5 -14.83 15.22 11.18
N THR A 6 -16.01 14.81 10.73
CA THR A 6 -16.27 13.40 10.37
C THR A 6 -15.37 12.98 9.21
N LEU A 7 -15.27 13.83 8.18
CA LEU A 7 -14.42 13.54 7.03
C LEU A 7 -12.96 13.44 7.46
N LEU A 8 -12.49 14.34 8.30
CA LEU A 8 -11.11 14.33 8.79
C LEU A 8 -10.80 13.04 9.57
N ILE A 9 -11.74 12.60 10.42
CA ILE A 9 -11.58 11.35 11.15
C ILE A 9 -11.48 10.15 10.18
N LEU A 10 -12.35 10.11 9.18
CA LEU A 10 -12.33 9.04 8.18
C LEU A 10 -11.04 9.03 7.37
N VAL A 11 -10.53 10.20 7.01
CA VAL A 11 -9.26 10.32 6.28
C VAL A 11 -8.11 9.80 7.13
N TRP A 12 -8.08 10.17 8.43
CA TRP A 12 -7.05 9.68 9.33
C TRP A 12 -7.11 8.17 9.51
N ILE A 13 -8.32 7.62 9.65
CA ILE A 13 -8.48 6.16 9.74
C ILE A 13 -7.90 5.50 8.49
N ALA A 14 -8.25 6.03 7.30
CA ALA A 14 -7.74 5.48 6.04
C ALA A 14 -6.21 5.57 5.97
N GLN A 15 -5.62 6.71 6.34
CA GLN A 15 -4.17 6.89 6.36
C GLN A 15 -3.48 5.86 7.26
N ILE A 16 -4.01 5.67 8.46
CA ILE A 16 -3.43 4.73 9.43
C ILE A 16 -3.54 3.30 8.90
N VAL A 17 -4.68 2.93 8.34
CA VAL A 17 -4.87 1.57 7.80
C VAL A 17 -3.87 1.30 6.67
N ILE A 18 -3.73 2.22 5.73
CA ILE A 18 -2.77 2.07 4.62
C ILE A 18 -1.36 1.93 5.19
N ALA A 19 -0.98 2.82 6.12
CA ALA A 19 0.36 2.82 6.70
C ALA A 19 0.65 1.49 7.41
N LEU A 20 -0.30 0.97 8.18
CA LEU A 20 -0.12 -0.30 8.90
C LEU A 20 0.03 -1.47 7.92
N ILE A 21 -0.73 -1.48 6.84
CA ILE A 21 -0.61 -2.52 5.80
C ILE A 21 0.79 -2.47 5.20
N PHE A 22 1.30 -1.28 4.86
CA PHE A 22 2.65 -1.17 4.30
C PHE A 22 3.74 -1.50 5.32
N LEU A 23 3.60 -1.10 6.59
CA LEU A 23 4.57 -1.44 7.62
C LEU A 23 4.67 -2.96 7.83
N GLN A 24 3.53 -3.64 7.84
CA GLN A 24 3.51 -5.09 7.89
C GLN A 24 4.19 -5.69 6.66
N SER A 25 3.85 -5.18 5.49
CA SER A 25 4.37 -5.68 4.21
C SER A 25 5.89 -5.53 4.12
N LEU A 26 6.42 -4.37 4.52
CA LEU A 26 7.86 -4.15 4.44
C LEU A 26 8.63 -5.05 5.41
N PHE A 27 8.04 -5.37 6.54
CA PHE A 27 8.67 -6.30 7.49
C PHE A 27 8.91 -7.65 6.81
N PHE A 28 7.89 -8.20 6.15
CA PHE A 28 8.03 -9.47 5.44
C PHE A 28 9.01 -9.37 4.28
N LYS A 29 9.04 -8.23 3.60
CA LYS A 29 9.99 -8.01 2.51
C LYS A 29 11.44 -8.01 3.00
N PHE A 30 11.72 -7.27 4.08
CA PHE A 30 13.08 -7.21 4.61
C PHE A 30 13.50 -8.51 5.31
N ALA A 31 12.55 -9.21 5.93
CA ALA A 31 12.82 -10.48 6.57
C ALA A 31 13.06 -11.61 5.56
N GLY A 32 12.75 -11.38 4.28
CA GLY A 32 12.89 -12.42 3.27
C GLY A 32 11.87 -13.53 3.42
N ALA A 33 10.62 -13.20 3.75
CA ALA A 33 9.58 -14.19 3.86
C ALA A 33 9.42 -14.94 2.53
N GLU A 34 9.14 -16.23 2.61
CA GLU A 34 9.04 -17.09 1.44
C GLU A 34 8.08 -16.54 0.39
N GLU A 35 6.92 -16.07 0.83
CA GLU A 35 5.91 -15.50 -0.05
C GLU A 35 6.42 -14.25 -0.77
N ALA A 36 7.14 -13.36 -0.06
CA ALA A 36 7.70 -12.16 -0.67
C ALA A 36 8.76 -12.52 -1.71
N ILE A 37 9.64 -13.45 -1.40
CA ILE A 37 10.67 -13.92 -2.33
C ILE A 37 10.01 -14.52 -3.57
N TYR A 38 8.96 -15.33 -3.39
CA TYR A 38 8.21 -15.91 -4.49
C TYR A 38 7.67 -14.83 -5.44
N ILE A 39 7.03 -13.79 -4.88
CA ILE A 39 6.44 -12.72 -5.67
C ILE A 39 7.51 -12.00 -6.50
N PHE A 40 8.59 -11.57 -5.87
CA PHE A 40 9.62 -10.79 -6.56
C PHE A 40 10.44 -11.64 -7.51
N SER A 41 10.62 -12.93 -7.22
CA SER A 41 11.25 -13.88 -8.15
C SER A 41 10.38 -14.08 -9.39
N THR A 42 9.07 -14.22 -9.20
CA THR A 42 8.12 -14.41 -10.30
C THR A 42 8.09 -13.20 -11.23
N ILE A 43 8.15 -11.98 -10.65
CA ILE A 43 8.20 -10.73 -11.40
C ILE A 43 9.57 -10.53 -12.06
N GLY A 44 10.63 -11.14 -11.50
CA GLY A 44 11.96 -11.09 -12.07
C GLY A 44 12.85 -9.99 -11.51
N ILE A 45 12.55 -9.45 -10.34
CA ILE A 45 13.31 -8.37 -9.71
C ILE A 45 13.83 -8.70 -8.31
N GLU A 46 13.87 -10.00 -7.95
CA GLU A 46 14.46 -10.46 -6.70
C GLU A 46 15.98 -10.41 -6.80
N PRO A 47 16.74 -10.00 -5.77
CA PRO A 47 16.29 -9.49 -4.47
C PRO A 47 16.19 -7.96 -4.41
N LEU A 48 16.76 -7.24 -5.37
CA LEU A 48 16.87 -5.78 -5.31
C LEU A 48 15.49 -5.11 -5.28
N GLY A 49 14.59 -5.57 -6.14
CA GLY A 49 13.23 -5.01 -6.18
C GLY A 49 12.49 -5.17 -4.86
N ARG A 50 12.66 -6.31 -4.20
CA ARG A 50 12.04 -6.56 -2.91
C ARG A 50 12.49 -5.54 -1.86
N TYR A 51 13.79 -5.28 -1.78
CA TYR A 51 14.32 -4.30 -0.84
C TYR A 51 13.93 -2.87 -1.21
N LEU A 52 13.97 -2.52 -2.50
CA LEU A 52 13.61 -1.17 -2.94
C LEU A 52 12.14 -0.85 -2.67
N ILE A 53 11.24 -1.80 -2.95
CA ILE A 53 9.83 -1.61 -2.66
C ILE A 53 9.60 -1.50 -1.15
N GLY A 54 10.31 -2.30 -0.34
CA GLY A 54 10.22 -2.18 1.12
C GLY A 54 10.63 -0.80 1.61
N VAL A 55 11.71 -0.24 1.08
CA VAL A 55 12.14 1.13 1.43
C VAL A 55 11.08 2.14 1.01
N ALA A 56 10.53 2.00 -0.20
CA ALA A 56 9.47 2.89 -0.68
C ALA A 56 8.24 2.81 0.22
N GLU A 57 7.87 1.62 0.67
CA GLU A 57 6.73 1.43 1.58
C GLU A 57 6.97 2.11 2.92
N LEU A 58 8.20 2.08 3.43
CA LEU A 58 8.53 2.80 4.68
C LEU A 58 8.36 4.29 4.51
N ILE A 59 8.88 4.86 3.42
CA ILE A 59 8.75 6.29 3.14
C ILE A 59 7.27 6.68 3.02
N ILE A 60 6.49 5.88 2.30
CA ILE A 60 5.06 6.13 2.12
C ILE A 60 4.34 6.08 3.47
N ALA A 61 4.65 5.10 4.33
CA ALA A 61 4.04 5.00 5.65
C ALA A 61 4.31 6.25 6.48
N ILE A 62 5.55 6.74 6.46
CA ILE A 62 5.92 7.97 7.17
C ILE A 62 5.12 9.15 6.63
N LEU A 63 5.02 9.29 5.30
CA LEU A 63 4.27 10.38 4.67
C LEU A 63 2.80 10.34 5.08
N LEU A 64 2.23 9.16 5.24
CA LEU A 64 0.82 9.00 5.62
C LEU A 64 0.55 9.37 7.07
N PHE A 65 1.55 9.36 7.96
CA PHE A 65 1.37 9.77 9.35
C PHE A 65 1.47 11.28 9.54
N VAL A 66 1.85 12.04 8.53
CA VAL A 66 2.01 13.49 8.60
C VAL A 66 0.94 14.15 7.72
N PRO A 67 0.07 15.01 8.29
CA PRO A 67 -1.04 15.58 7.50
C PRO A 67 -0.60 16.32 6.24
N ARG A 68 0.51 17.07 6.31
CA ARG A 68 1.01 17.85 5.17
C ARG A 68 1.42 16.98 3.99
N THR A 69 1.94 15.79 4.27
CA THR A 69 2.51 14.92 3.25
C THR A 69 1.63 13.73 2.92
N ALA A 70 0.49 13.59 3.61
CA ALA A 70 -0.38 12.43 3.42
C ALA A 70 -0.87 12.29 1.98
N LYS A 71 -1.14 13.40 1.29
CA LYS A 71 -1.54 13.36 -0.13
C LYS A 71 -0.46 12.75 -1.01
N TYR A 72 0.80 13.05 -0.72
CA TYR A 72 1.93 12.44 -1.45
C TYR A 72 2.09 10.97 -1.08
N GLY A 73 1.86 10.63 0.18
CA GLY A 73 1.83 9.24 0.61
C GLY A 73 0.76 8.45 -0.12
N ALA A 74 -0.42 9.03 -0.29
CA ALA A 74 -1.51 8.39 -1.02
C ALA A 74 -1.17 8.16 -2.49
N ILE A 75 -0.56 9.16 -3.15
CA ILE A 75 -0.10 9.01 -4.53
C ILE A 75 0.98 7.93 -4.63
N GLY A 76 1.96 7.95 -3.72
CA GLY A 76 3.01 6.94 -3.68
C GLY A 76 2.45 5.53 -3.49
N SER A 77 1.46 5.41 -2.60
CA SER A 77 0.80 4.14 -2.36
C SER A 77 0.11 3.61 -3.63
N LEU A 78 -0.54 4.48 -4.40
CA LEU A 78 -1.13 4.09 -5.68
C LEU A 78 -0.07 3.65 -6.69
N LEU A 79 1.09 4.32 -6.72
CA LEU A 79 2.18 3.95 -7.60
C LEU A 79 2.77 2.57 -7.27
N ILE A 80 2.64 2.13 -6.03
CA ILE A 80 3.06 0.79 -5.59
C ILE A 80 1.96 -0.24 -5.85
N VAL A 81 0.72 0.09 -5.48
CA VAL A 81 -0.34 -0.92 -5.41
C VAL A 81 -1.01 -1.17 -6.76
N LEU A 82 -1.11 -0.17 -7.64
CA LEU A 82 -1.69 -0.39 -8.95
C LEU A 82 -0.87 -1.35 -9.81
N PRO A 83 0.47 -1.23 -9.88
CA PRO A 83 1.27 -2.27 -10.54
C PRO A 83 1.13 -3.64 -9.88
N ALA A 84 1.01 -3.69 -8.54
CA ALA A 84 0.82 -4.95 -7.83
C ALA A 84 -0.49 -5.62 -8.25
N ILE A 85 -1.56 -4.85 -8.36
CA ILE A 85 -2.85 -5.37 -8.84
C ILE A 85 -2.71 -5.91 -10.25
N PHE A 86 -2.01 -5.18 -11.12
CA PHE A 86 -1.75 -5.62 -12.49
C PHE A 86 -1.02 -6.98 -12.50
N PHE A 87 0.01 -7.14 -11.67
CA PHE A 87 0.72 -8.42 -11.60
C PHE A 87 -0.15 -9.55 -11.08
N HIS A 88 -1.03 -9.29 -10.11
CA HIS A 88 -1.99 -10.30 -9.67
C HIS A 88 -2.92 -10.74 -10.80
N LEU A 89 -3.34 -9.81 -11.64
CA LEU A 89 -4.25 -10.12 -12.74
C LEU A 89 -3.57 -10.81 -13.92
N THR A 90 -2.25 -10.81 -13.99
CA THR A 90 -1.50 -11.35 -15.13
C THR A 90 -0.66 -12.58 -14.78
N ILE A 91 0.38 -12.42 -13.95
CA ILE A 91 1.35 -13.50 -13.74
C ILE A 91 1.32 -14.13 -12.35
N LEU A 92 0.87 -13.41 -11.32
CA LEU A 92 0.81 -13.95 -9.96
C LEU A 92 -0.47 -14.72 -9.68
N GLY A 93 -1.59 -14.28 -10.25
CA GLY A 93 -2.91 -14.79 -9.93
C GLY A 93 -3.49 -14.13 -8.69
N ILE A 94 -4.76 -14.37 -8.45
CA ILE A 94 -5.48 -13.80 -7.31
C ILE A 94 -5.01 -14.42 -6.01
N GLU A 95 -4.82 -15.75 -6.01
CA GLU A 95 -4.31 -16.46 -4.84
C GLU A 95 -2.81 -16.68 -5.00
N VAL A 96 -2.03 -16.26 -3.99
CA VAL A 96 -0.57 -16.38 -3.99
C VAL A 96 -0.20 -17.32 -2.85
N GLN A 97 0.38 -18.47 -3.19
CA GLN A 97 0.86 -19.47 -2.21
C GLN A 97 -0.19 -19.86 -1.17
N GLY A 98 -1.43 -20.03 -1.63
CA GLY A 98 -2.50 -20.52 -0.76
C GLY A 98 -3.08 -19.48 0.19
N ASP A 99 -2.94 -18.18 -0.12
CA ASP A 99 -3.42 -17.12 0.75
C ASP A 99 -4.91 -16.78 0.61
N ASN A 100 -5.62 -17.51 -0.24
CA ASN A 100 -7.04 -17.30 -0.54
C ASN A 100 -7.33 -15.90 -1.08
N GLY A 101 -6.35 -15.28 -1.74
CA GLY A 101 -6.51 -13.94 -2.31
C GLY A 101 -6.31 -12.82 -1.30
N LEU A 102 -5.69 -13.10 -0.15
CA LEU A 102 -5.48 -12.08 0.89
C LEU A 102 -4.66 -10.90 0.37
N LEU A 103 -3.52 -11.16 -0.28
CA LEU A 103 -2.67 -10.08 -0.79
C LEU A 103 -3.38 -9.26 -1.85
N PHE A 104 -4.09 -9.93 -2.75
CA PHE A 104 -4.87 -9.22 -3.78
C PHE A 104 -5.94 -8.35 -3.13
N GLY A 105 -6.66 -8.88 -2.14
CA GLY A 105 -7.68 -8.14 -1.41
C GLY A 105 -7.11 -6.93 -0.69
N LEU A 106 -5.94 -7.07 -0.05
CA LEU A 106 -5.28 -5.95 0.60
C LEU A 106 -4.86 -4.89 -0.42
N ALA A 107 -4.38 -5.29 -1.59
CA ALA A 107 -4.01 -4.35 -2.65
C ALA A 107 -5.22 -3.54 -3.12
N ILE A 108 -6.37 -4.19 -3.31
CA ILE A 108 -7.62 -3.50 -3.68
C ILE A 108 -8.02 -2.52 -2.58
N LEU A 109 -7.99 -2.94 -1.33
CA LEU A 109 -8.33 -2.08 -0.20
C LEU A 109 -7.43 -0.85 -0.15
N VAL A 110 -6.11 -1.06 -0.28
CA VAL A 110 -5.14 0.05 -0.27
C VAL A 110 -5.43 1.00 -1.43
N ALA A 111 -5.74 0.49 -2.63
CA ALA A 111 -6.05 1.33 -3.77
C ALA A 111 -7.27 2.22 -3.50
N LEU A 112 -8.35 1.63 -2.99
CA LEU A 112 -9.57 2.37 -2.68
C LEU A 112 -9.33 3.44 -1.61
N LEU A 113 -8.66 3.06 -0.52
CA LEU A 113 -8.35 3.99 0.56
C LEU A 113 -7.41 5.10 0.10
N SER A 114 -6.45 4.77 -0.77
CA SER A 114 -5.50 5.76 -1.29
C SER A 114 -6.17 6.79 -2.19
N PHE A 115 -7.10 6.36 -3.03
CA PHE A 115 -7.91 7.31 -3.82
C PHE A 115 -8.70 8.24 -2.91
N PHE A 116 -9.30 7.69 -1.84
CA PHE A 116 -10.06 8.48 -0.89
C PHE A 116 -9.17 9.52 -0.18
N VAL A 117 -8.01 9.09 0.32
CA VAL A 117 -7.07 10.00 1.01
C VAL A 117 -6.57 11.07 0.05
N ALA A 118 -6.19 10.70 -1.17
CA ALA A 118 -5.72 11.66 -2.16
C ALA A 118 -6.81 12.71 -2.45
N TRP A 119 -8.03 12.25 -2.71
CA TRP A 119 -9.15 13.16 -2.95
C TRP A 119 -9.35 14.13 -1.79
N ALA A 120 -9.42 13.60 -0.56
CA ALA A 120 -9.70 14.41 0.62
C ALA A 120 -8.57 15.39 0.92
N ARG A 121 -7.33 14.93 0.85
CA ARG A 121 -6.16 15.76 1.19
C ARG A 121 -5.86 16.82 0.14
N PHE A 122 -6.13 16.54 -1.14
CA PHE A 122 -6.00 17.57 -2.17
C PHE A 122 -7.10 18.63 -2.07
N LYS A 123 -8.18 18.35 -1.34
CA LYS A 123 -9.20 19.35 -1.01
C LYS A 123 -8.88 20.15 0.26
N ARG A 124 -7.64 20.12 0.71
CA ARG A 124 -7.14 20.89 1.85
C ARG A 124 -7.69 20.43 3.22
N LEU A 125 -7.82 19.14 3.38
CA LEU A 125 -8.14 18.60 4.71
C LEU A 125 -6.88 18.23 5.49
#